data_2278f2ba863772938356cf5bb4999dd6
#
_entry.id   2278f2ba863772938356cf5bb4999dd6
#
_cell.length_a   1.000
_cell.length_b   1.000
_cell.length_c   1.000
_cell.angle_alpha   90.00
_cell.angle_beta   90.00
_cell.angle_gamma   90.00
#
_symmetry.space_group_name_H-M   'P 1'
#
loop_
_entity.id
_entity.type
_entity.pdbx_description
1 polymer ?
#
loop_
_entity_poly.entity_id
_entity_poly.type
_entity_poly.pdbx_seq_one_letter_code
_entity_poly.pdbx_strand_id
1 'polypeptide(L)'
;MSAAAFPGIVKITQNNEIGGDFMHVYHAGGVIHTPVQNDFEIYENAYICVEEDGRVNGIYSVLPKSMMHFPVTDFGDQILIPAFTDGHIHSAQLPNAGLGYDMPFSKWLGELTYPSERRYREKEVYAAVNRQLIMDFWKYGIMHGAIMSSTDYGATENLFEQYLDSGMCALIGKMNSDLPAYGAAAESTEASIRETELLISKYANKNPCVNYALSPEFVPTCSDALMEFLGDAARKHQLPVITHAAEGTEDVEMVRKRFPQLQTYGNVLKHFGLFGGHPAAAVHYNMAEPEELLDMAELGVIYVQCPNSGMDMGTEKLMIMRKAMNYGVPCALGSDIAGGHTCNMFRVMVSAMQLSRITALYEPFESLKTAEVFYMATKGGGKLFGKTGSFETGYFFDALVLDDGMISPFKAESLRERFERILYAADPACITLRFCKGKRIRAPKNRYTKN
;
A
#
# COMPACT_ATOMS: atom_id res chain seq x y z
N MET A 1 -38.19 22.59 -6.56
CA MET A 1 -36.82 23.17 -6.51
C MET A 1 -35.96 22.34 -7.45
N SER A 2 -35.46 23.00 -8.48
CA SER A 2 -34.84 22.39 -9.67
C SER A 2 -33.50 21.75 -9.35
N ALA A 3 -33.33 20.51 -9.78
CA ALA A 3 -32.01 19.81 -9.75
C ALA A 3 -31.13 20.42 -10.84
N ALA A 4 -30.00 20.99 -10.44
CA ALA A 4 -28.98 21.47 -11.35
C ALA A 4 -28.26 20.28 -12.01
N ALA A 5 -28.34 20.24 -13.34
CA ALA A 5 -27.64 19.24 -14.16
C ALA A 5 -26.14 19.54 -14.20
N PHE A 6 -25.31 18.52 -13.95
CA PHE A 6 -23.86 18.57 -14.17
C PHE A 6 -23.55 18.56 -15.66
N PRO A 7 -22.73 19.48 -16.18
CA PRO A 7 -22.28 19.46 -17.56
C PRO A 7 -21.06 18.53 -17.70
N GLY A 8 -21.06 17.68 -18.72
CA GLY A 8 -19.88 17.08 -19.31
C GLY A 8 -19.65 15.59 -19.08
N ILE A 9 -20.63 14.73 -19.37
CA ILE A 9 -20.33 13.30 -19.63
C ILE A 9 -19.92 13.17 -21.10
N VAL A 10 -18.64 13.02 -21.37
CA VAL A 10 -18.15 12.61 -22.68
C VAL A 10 -18.57 11.15 -22.91
N LYS A 11 -19.44 10.90 -23.88
CA LYS A 11 -19.81 9.57 -24.33
C LYS A 11 -18.58 8.90 -24.96
N ILE A 12 -18.04 7.89 -24.29
CA ILE A 12 -17.03 6.99 -24.90
C ILE A 12 -17.82 6.00 -25.75
N THR A 13 -17.78 6.19 -27.07
CA THR A 13 -18.21 5.18 -28.04
C THR A 13 -17.14 4.10 -28.14
N GLN A 14 -17.55 2.85 -27.92
CA GLN A 14 -16.71 1.68 -28.28
C GLN A 14 -16.58 1.67 -29.79
N ASN A 15 -15.36 1.75 -30.31
CA ASN A 15 -15.05 1.51 -31.70
C ASN A 15 -14.19 0.24 -31.84
N ASN A 16 -14.53 -0.48 -32.90
CA ASN A 16 -14.01 -1.77 -33.35
C ASN A 16 -12.55 -1.69 -33.78
N GLU A 17 -11.92 -2.85 -33.69
CA GLU A 17 -10.56 -3.20 -34.08
C GLU A 17 -10.19 -2.73 -35.51
N ILE A 18 -9.11 -1.94 -35.57
CA ILE A 18 -8.21 -1.88 -36.72
C ILE A 18 -6.80 -1.99 -36.12
N GLY A 19 -6.05 -3.02 -36.52
CA GLY A 19 -4.68 -3.24 -36.03
C GLY A 19 -3.74 -2.12 -36.51
N GLY A 20 -3.56 -1.15 -35.64
CA GLY A 20 -2.57 -0.08 -35.67
C GLY A 20 -2.25 0.21 -34.21
N ASP A 21 -1.03 0.66 -33.90
CA ASP A 21 -0.60 1.00 -32.54
C ASP A 21 -1.65 1.91 -31.87
N PHE A 22 -2.38 1.37 -30.90
CA PHE A 22 -3.41 2.10 -30.18
C PHE A 22 -2.76 2.81 -28.97
N MET A 23 -3.04 4.10 -28.82
CA MET A 23 -2.50 4.89 -27.73
C MET A 23 -3.62 5.74 -27.10
N HIS A 24 -3.63 5.79 -25.78
CA HIS A 24 -4.47 6.73 -25.04
C HIS A 24 -3.67 7.99 -24.75
N VAL A 25 -4.21 9.14 -25.11
CA VAL A 25 -3.60 10.44 -24.81
C VAL A 25 -4.48 11.17 -23.81
N TYR A 26 -3.91 11.54 -22.68
CA TYR A 26 -4.57 12.31 -21.62
C TYR A 26 -3.92 13.69 -21.55
N HIS A 27 -4.74 14.74 -21.42
CA HIS A 27 -4.29 16.10 -21.16
C HIS A 27 -4.78 16.55 -19.78
N ALA A 28 -3.94 17.24 -19.01
CA ALA A 28 -4.27 17.78 -17.70
C ALA A 28 -3.61 19.13 -17.46
N GLY A 29 -4.23 19.99 -16.66
CA GLY A 29 -3.67 21.28 -16.24
C GLY A 29 -2.36 21.12 -15.46
N GLY A 30 -2.20 19.99 -14.77
CA GLY A 30 -0.96 19.61 -14.10
C GLY A 30 -0.71 18.11 -14.09
N VAL A 31 0.57 17.70 -14.23
CA VAL A 31 1.03 16.34 -13.99
C VAL A 31 2.16 16.40 -12.96
N ILE A 32 2.01 15.68 -11.85
CA ILE A 32 2.96 15.68 -10.73
C ILE A 32 3.31 14.25 -10.36
N HIS A 33 4.59 13.93 -10.36
CA HIS A 33 5.09 12.64 -9.83
C HIS A 33 6.48 12.80 -9.19
N THR A 34 6.99 11.73 -8.57
CA THR A 34 8.29 11.68 -7.91
C THR A 34 9.13 10.55 -8.46
N PRO A 35 9.83 10.73 -9.60
CA PRO A 35 10.76 9.72 -10.14
C PRO A 35 11.91 9.44 -9.18
N VAL A 36 12.34 10.47 -8.44
CA VAL A 36 13.35 10.42 -7.38
C VAL A 36 12.72 10.75 -6.03
N GLN A 37 13.30 10.21 -4.96
CA GLN A 37 12.69 10.24 -3.62
C GLN A 37 12.55 11.65 -3.02
N ASN A 38 13.40 12.58 -3.41
CA ASN A 38 13.55 13.86 -2.71
C ASN A 38 13.00 15.08 -3.48
N ASP A 39 12.45 14.89 -4.69
CA ASP A 39 11.93 15.99 -5.48
C ASP A 39 10.77 15.59 -6.38
N PHE A 40 9.92 16.57 -6.70
CA PHE A 40 8.84 16.44 -7.67
C PHE A 40 9.35 16.73 -9.09
N GLU A 41 8.86 15.97 -10.07
CA GLU A 41 8.74 16.43 -11.43
C GLU A 41 7.32 16.95 -11.67
N ILE A 42 7.23 18.21 -12.13
CA ILE A 42 5.98 18.93 -12.31
C ILE A 42 5.91 19.43 -13.76
N TYR A 43 4.81 19.09 -14.42
CA TYR A 43 4.54 19.50 -15.80
C TYR A 43 3.23 20.28 -15.83
N GLU A 44 3.28 21.54 -16.29
CA GLU A 44 2.10 22.38 -16.47
C GLU A 44 1.49 22.16 -17.85
N ASN A 45 0.15 22.04 -17.89
CA ASN A 45 -0.60 21.94 -19.14
C ASN A 45 0.00 20.87 -20.07
N ALA A 46 0.03 19.61 -19.59
CA ALA A 46 0.82 18.55 -20.21
C ALA A 46 -0.03 17.37 -20.70
N TYR A 47 0.52 16.67 -21.68
CA TYR A 47 -0.01 15.42 -22.22
C TYR A 47 0.75 14.23 -21.64
N ILE A 48 0.03 13.18 -21.24
CA ILE A 48 0.62 11.87 -20.93
C ILE A 48 0.10 10.86 -21.94
N CYS A 49 1.02 10.17 -22.61
CA CYS A 49 0.70 9.16 -23.60
C CYS A 49 0.88 7.77 -23.00
N VAL A 50 -0.13 6.91 -23.17
CA VAL A 50 -0.22 5.58 -22.57
C VAL A 50 -0.44 4.56 -23.68
N GLU A 51 0.42 3.57 -23.75
CA GLU A 51 0.36 2.47 -24.70
C GLU A 51 -0.83 1.53 -24.45
N GLU A 52 -1.17 0.71 -25.40
CA GLU A 52 -2.31 -0.23 -25.33
C GLU A 52 -2.21 -1.19 -24.13
N ASP A 53 -0.99 -1.58 -23.76
CA ASP A 53 -0.72 -2.45 -22.61
C ASP A 53 -0.80 -1.72 -21.25
N GLY A 54 -1.14 -0.41 -21.27
CA GLY A 54 -1.28 0.42 -20.07
C GLY A 54 0.01 1.04 -19.55
N ARG A 55 1.11 0.99 -20.31
CA ARG A 55 2.38 1.62 -19.93
C ARG A 55 2.47 3.05 -20.41
N VAL A 56 3.11 3.89 -19.60
CA VAL A 56 3.43 5.27 -19.97
C VAL A 56 4.49 5.26 -21.06
N ASN A 57 4.19 5.91 -22.18
CA ASN A 57 5.15 6.20 -23.25
C ASN A 57 5.98 7.43 -22.91
N GLY A 58 5.33 8.50 -22.41
CA GLY A 58 6.00 9.73 -21.99
C GLY A 58 5.04 10.82 -21.57
N ILE A 59 5.62 11.91 -21.00
CA ILE A 59 4.94 13.16 -20.67
C ILE A 59 5.47 14.25 -21.59
N TYR A 60 4.57 15.06 -22.16
CA TYR A 60 4.90 16.05 -23.18
C TYR A 60 4.18 17.38 -22.91
N SER A 61 4.90 18.50 -22.90
CA SER A 61 4.30 19.84 -22.87
C SER A 61 3.62 20.18 -24.21
N VAL A 62 4.11 19.60 -25.31
CA VAL A 62 3.51 19.70 -26.64
C VAL A 62 3.41 18.30 -27.22
N LEU A 63 2.20 17.89 -27.61
CA LEU A 63 1.96 16.56 -28.17
C LEU A 63 2.78 16.35 -29.44
N PRO A 64 3.61 15.28 -29.53
CA PRO A 64 4.38 14.98 -30.73
C PRO A 64 3.50 14.82 -31.98
N LYS A 65 3.96 15.29 -33.14
CA LYS A 65 3.21 15.20 -34.40
C LYS A 65 2.76 13.76 -34.72
N SER A 66 3.58 12.79 -34.42
CA SER A 66 3.28 11.36 -34.59
C SER A 66 2.12 10.86 -33.71
N MET A 67 1.74 11.60 -32.67
CA MET A 67 0.69 11.24 -31.72
C MET A 67 -0.59 12.09 -31.87
N MET A 68 -0.56 13.13 -32.69
CA MET A 68 -1.69 14.06 -32.87
C MET A 68 -2.94 13.43 -33.51
N HIS A 69 -2.82 12.24 -34.08
CA HIS A 69 -3.96 11.51 -34.68
C HIS A 69 -4.75 10.69 -33.65
N PHE A 70 -4.20 10.48 -32.44
CA PHE A 70 -4.92 9.78 -31.39
C PHE A 70 -5.93 10.70 -30.68
N PRO A 71 -7.08 10.17 -30.22
CA PRO A 71 -8.05 10.95 -29.48
C PRO A 71 -7.48 11.37 -28.11
N VAL A 72 -7.64 12.65 -27.76
CA VAL A 72 -7.23 13.20 -26.47
C VAL A 72 -8.40 13.20 -25.51
N THR A 73 -8.20 12.63 -24.33
CA THR A 73 -9.09 12.81 -23.17
C THR A 73 -8.56 13.98 -22.35
N ASP A 74 -9.33 15.07 -22.32
CA ASP A 74 -8.94 16.30 -21.63
C ASP A 74 -9.59 16.38 -20.23
N PHE A 75 -8.75 16.53 -19.20
CA PHE A 75 -9.17 16.72 -17.81
C PHE A 75 -9.24 18.20 -17.41
N GLY A 76 -9.01 19.12 -18.34
CA GLY A 76 -9.00 20.57 -18.08
C GLY A 76 -7.92 20.96 -17.07
N ASP A 77 -8.29 21.78 -16.07
CA ASP A 77 -7.37 22.29 -15.05
C ASP A 77 -7.07 21.30 -13.91
N GLN A 78 -7.58 20.07 -13.98
CA GLN A 78 -7.34 19.04 -12.96
C GLN A 78 -5.88 18.58 -12.95
N ILE A 79 -5.47 18.03 -11.79
CA ILE A 79 -4.10 17.55 -11.58
C ILE A 79 -4.07 16.02 -11.67
N LEU A 80 -3.13 15.49 -12.43
CA LEU A 80 -2.85 14.07 -12.56
C LEU A 80 -1.66 13.69 -11.69
N ILE A 81 -1.86 12.69 -10.82
CA ILE A 81 -0.82 12.12 -9.97
C ILE A 81 -0.80 10.60 -10.08
N PRO A 82 0.32 9.91 -9.76
CA PRO A 82 0.32 8.46 -9.58
C PRO A 82 -0.66 8.03 -8.48
N ALA A 83 -1.32 6.89 -8.69
CA ALA A 83 -2.19 6.30 -7.69
C ALA A 83 -1.39 5.80 -6.47
N PHE A 84 -2.05 5.76 -5.32
CA PHE A 84 -1.41 5.37 -4.07
C PHE A 84 -1.20 3.87 -3.96
N THR A 85 -0.15 3.52 -3.23
CA THR A 85 0.12 2.18 -2.71
C THR A 85 0.02 2.22 -1.19
N ASP A 86 -0.77 1.32 -0.61
CA ASP A 86 -0.74 1.03 0.82
C ASP A 86 0.19 -0.17 1.05
N GLY A 87 1.33 0.07 1.69
CA GLY A 87 2.38 -0.92 1.88
C GLY A 87 2.06 -1.98 2.94
N HIS A 88 1.04 -1.74 3.79
CA HIS A 88 0.62 -2.68 4.82
C HIS A 88 -0.75 -2.35 5.41
N ILE A 89 -1.60 -3.36 5.50
CA ILE A 89 -2.93 -3.29 6.10
C ILE A 89 -3.43 -4.68 6.52
N HIS A 90 -4.23 -4.73 7.60
CA HIS A 90 -4.94 -5.93 8.04
C HIS A 90 -6.42 -5.91 7.64
N SER A 91 -6.84 -6.80 6.75
CA SER A 91 -8.25 -6.83 6.36
C SER A 91 -9.18 -7.22 7.51
N ALA A 92 -8.77 -8.19 8.34
CA ALA A 92 -9.58 -8.68 9.46
C ALA A 92 -9.85 -7.64 10.55
N GLN A 93 -9.02 -6.62 10.65
CA GLN A 93 -9.10 -5.60 11.70
C GLN A 93 -9.90 -4.36 11.27
N LEU A 94 -10.27 -4.22 10.00
CA LEU A 94 -11.00 -3.07 9.49
C LEU A 94 -12.23 -2.66 10.34
N PRO A 95 -13.03 -3.60 10.91
CA PRO A 95 -14.15 -3.22 11.78
C PRO A 95 -13.76 -2.48 13.06
N ASN A 96 -12.50 -2.53 13.46
CA ASN A 96 -11.99 -1.88 14.69
C ASN A 96 -11.43 -0.48 14.44
N ALA A 97 -11.33 -0.04 13.20
CA ALA A 97 -10.75 1.27 12.88
C ALA A 97 -11.41 2.40 13.68
N GLY A 98 -10.63 3.14 14.44
CA GLY A 98 -11.11 4.23 15.29
C GLY A 98 -11.61 3.82 16.68
N LEU A 99 -11.47 2.55 17.08
CA LEU A 99 -11.96 2.06 18.36
C LEU A 99 -10.85 1.77 19.36
N GLY A 100 -10.99 2.30 20.57
CA GLY A 100 -10.19 1.92 21.74
C GLY A 100 -8.76 2.43 21.76
N TYR A 101 -8.40 3.46 21.01
CA TYR A 101 -7.05 4.02 20.97
C TYR A 101 -6.62 4.76 22.27
N ASP A 102 -7.51 4.90 23.20
CA ASP A 102 -7.24 5.36 24.58
C ASP A 102 -6.92 4.21 25.55
N MET A 103 -6.91 2.95 25.05
CA MET A 103 -6.54 1.77 25.84
C MET A 103 -5.03 1.47 25.74
N PRO A 104 -4.45 0.82 26.77
CA PRO A 104 -3.13 0.21 26.62
C PRO A 104 -3.13 -0.82 25.47
N PHE A 105 -2.04 -0.88 24.70
CA PHE A 105 -1.91 -1.73 23.50
C PHE A 105 -2.31 -3.20 23.73
N SER A 106 -1.80 -3.82 24.81
CA SER A 106 -2.13 -5.21 25.16
C SER A 106 -3.61 -5.43 25.43
N LYS A 107 -4.29 -4.44 26.02
CA LYS A 107 -5.72 -4.48 26.27
C LYS A 107 -6.51 -4.32 24.99
N TRP A 108 -6.09 -3.39 24.12
CA TRP A 108 -6.68 -3.20 22.78
C TRP A 108 -6.60 -4.48 21.93
N LEU A 109 -5.44 -5.15 21.93
CA LEU A 109 -5.29 -6.46 21.26
C LEU A 109 -6.29 -7.49 21.79
N GLY A 110 -6.36 -7.66 23.12
CA GLY A 110 -7.18 -8.71 23.75
C GLY A 110 -8.69 -8.47 23.66
N GLU A 111 -9.14 -7.23 23.80
CA GLU A 111 -10.57 -6.89 23.89
C GLU A 111 -11.21 -6.51 22.55
N LEU A 112 -10.44 -6.01 21.57
CA LEU A 112 -10.96 -5.56 20.28
C LEU A 112 -10.39 -6.36 19.11
N THR A 113 -9.08 -6.42 18.96
CA THR A 113 -8.43 -6.97 17.76
C THR A 113 -8.66 -8.47 17.61
N TYR A 114 -8.26 -9.28 18.61
CA TYR A 114 -8.43 -10.71 18.52
C TYR A 114 -9.90 -11.20 18.50
N PRO A 115 -10.85 -10.54 19.21
CA PRO A 115 -12.27 -10.82 19.01
C PRO A 115 -12.76 -10.53 17.59
N SER A 116 -12.30 -9.44 16.96
CA SER A 116 -12.64 -9.11 15.57
C SER A 116 -12.09 -10.15 14.58
N GLU A 117 -10.84 -10.52 14.72
CA GLU A 117 -10.20 -11.53 13.89
C GLU A 117 -10.86 -12.90 14.03
N ARG A 118 -11.31 -13.27 15.23
CA ARG A 118 -12.11 -14.50 15.40
C ARG A 118 -13.43 -14.45 14.66
N ARG A 119 -14.13 -13.31 14.66
CA ARG A 119 -15.39 -13.12 13.93
C ARG A 119 -15.17 -13.06 12.41
N TYR A 120 -14.02 -12.64 11.97
CA TYR A 120 -13.68 -12.60 10.55
C TYR A 120 -13.62 -13.98 9.88
N ARG A 121 -13.68 -15.08 10.63
CA ARG A 121 -13.85 -16.45 10.09
C ARG A 121 -15.28 -16.74 9.62
N GLU A 122 -16.25 -15.95 10.03
CA GLU A 122 -17.65 -16.08 9.62
C GLU A 122 -17.82 -15.56 8.19
N LYS A 123 -18.42 -16.38 7.31
CA LYS A 123 -18.52 -16.10 5.88
C LYS A 123 -19.18 -14.74 5.58
N GLU A 124 -20.25 -14.42 6.28
CA GLU A 124 -20.97 -13.15 6.13
C GLU A 124 -20.12 -11.96 6.56
N VAL A 125 -19.30 -12.16 7.62
CA VAL A 125 -18.40 -11.11 8.16
C VAL A 125 -17.26 -10.86 7.19
N TYR A 126 -16.47 -11.88 6.82
CA TYR A 126 -15.35 -11.64 5.93
C TYR A 126 -15.78 -11.13 4.54
N ALA A 127 -16.91 -11.61 4.02
CA ALA A 127 -17.41 -11.15 2.73
C ALA A 127 -17.83 -9.67 2.76
N ALA A 128 -18.36 -9.19 3.88
CA ALA A 128 -18.73 -7.78 4.06
C ALA A 128 -17.49 -6.90 4.28
N VAL A 129 -16.57 -7.34 5.14
CA VAL A 129 -15.34 -6.61 5.47
C VAL A 129 -14.42 -6.49 4.25
N ASN A 130 -14.19 -7.56 3.50
CA ASN A 130 -13.39 -7.54 2.28
C ASN A 130 -13.96 -6.57 1.23
N ARG A 131 -15.28 -6.55 1.09
CA ARG A 131 -15.94 -5.60 0.19
C ARG A 131 -15.74 -4.16 0.66
N GLN A 132 -15.89 -3.90 1.96
CA GLN A 132 -15.67 -2.58 2.51
C GLN A 132 -14.24 -2.11 2.28
N LEU A 133 -13.25 -2.98 2.50
CA LEU A 133 -11.84 -2.70 2.23
C LEU A 133 -11.62 -2.25 0.77
N ILE A 134 -12.17 -3.00 -0.19
CA ILE A 134 -12.07 -2.67 -1.62
C ILE A 134 -12.76 -1.34 -1.94
N MET A 135 -13.90 -1.06 -1.31
CA MET A 135 -14.59 0.23 -1.46
C MET A 135 -13.76 1.38 -0.89
N ASP A 136 -13.14 1.20 0.27
CA ASP A 136 -12.30 2.20 0.91
C ASP A 136 -11.03 2.45 0.09
N PHE A 137 -10.39 1.41 -0.43
CA PHE A 137 -9.25 1.53 -1.31
C PHE A 137 -9.60 2.32 -2.58
N TRP A 138 -10.70 1.95 -3.24
CA TRP A 138 -11.18 2.71 -4.37
C TRP A 138 -11.46 4.17 -4.00
N LYS A 139 -12.16 4.41 -2.88
CA LYS A 139 -12.53 5.74 -2.38
C LYS A 139 -11.28 6.60 -2.18
N TYR A 140 -10.26 6.08 -1.53
CA TYR A 140 -9.04 6.80 -1.19
C TYR A 140 -7.96 6.79 -2.28
N GLY A 141 -8.23 6.21 -3.45
CA GLY A 141 -7.29 6.20 -4.57
C GLY A 141 -6.12 5.23 -4.39
N ILE A 142 -6.28 4.20 -3.56
CA ILE A 142 -5.29 3.15 -3.37
C ILE A 142 -5.52 2.10 -4.44
N MET A 143 -4.63 2.05 -5.44
CA MET A 143 -4.75 1.07 -6.53
C MET A 143 -3.87 -0.16 -6.30
N HIS A 144 -2.99 -0.12 -5.30
CA HIS A 144 -2.09 -1.21 -4.92
C HIS A 144 -2.10 -1.39 -3.41
N GLY A 145 -2.37 -2.60 -2.91
CA GLY A 145 -2.38 -2.90 -1.48
C GLY A 145 -1.58 -4.14 -1.12
N ALA A 146 -0.73 -4.04 -0.10
CA ALA A 146 -0.08 -5.17 0.53
C ALA A 146 -0.89 -5.58 1.77
N ILE A 147 -1.66 -6.66 1.67
CA ILE A 147 -2.75 -6.98 2.60
C ILE A 147 -2.45 -8.27 3.34
N MET A 148 -2.30 -8.19 4.65
CA MET A 148 -2.42 -9.33 5.54
C MET A 148 -3.90 -9.62 5.77
N SER A 149 -4.34 -10.86 5.46
CA SER A 149 -5.72 -11.28 5.68
C SER A 149 -5.91 -11.73 7.14
N SER A 150 -6.13 -12.99 7.35
CA SER A 150 -6.19 -13.62 8.66
C SER A 150 -5.61 -15.02 8.57
N THR A 151 -5.62 -15.80 9.67
CA THR A 151 -5.24 -17.21 9.65
C THR A 151 -6.28 -18.11 8.94
N ASP A 152 -7.45 -17.57 8.55
CA ASP A 152 -8.53 -18.33 7.91
C ASP A 152 -8.35 -18.42 6.39
N TYR A 153 -8.34 -19.65 5.87
CA TYR A 153 -8.22 -19.94 4.43
C TYR A 153 -9.38 -19.33 3.64
N GLY A 154 -10.63 -19.53 4.08
CA GLY A 154 -11.81 -19.10 3.34
C GLY A 154 -11.94 -17.58 3.27
N ALA A 155 -11.57 -16.87 4.32
CA ALA A 155 -11.53 -15.41 4.35
C ALA A 155 -10.49 -14.86 3.39
N THR A 156 -9.30 -15.48 3.36
CA THR A 156 -8.22 -15.11 2.44
C THR A 156 -8.61 -15.40 0.98
N GLU A 157 -9.17 -16.57 0.71
CA GLU A 157 -9.67 -16.94 -0.62
C GLU A 157 -10.73 -15.97 -1.13
N ASN A 158 -11.70 -15.62 -0.29
CA ASN A 158 -12.73 -14.63 -0.63
C ASN A 158 -12.15 -13.23 -0.93
N LEU A 159 -11.10 -12.83 -0.22
CA LEU A 159 -10.40 -11.58 -0.50
C LEU A 159 -9.78 -11.60 -1.90
N PHE A 160 -9.12 -12.70 -2.29
CA PHE A 160 -8.61 -12.88 -3.66
C PHE A 160 -9.71 -12.76 -4.70
N GLU A 161 -10.83 -13.47 -4.53
CA GLU A 161 -11.95 -13.45 -5.48
C GLU A 161 -12.50 -12.03 -5.67
N GLN A 162 -12.67 -11.28 -4.60
CA GLN A 162 -13.18 -9.91 -4.67
C GLN A 162 -12.17 -8.94 -5.30
N TYR A 163 -10.87 -9.11 -5.05
CA TYR A 163 -9.84 -8.29 -5.68
C TYR A 163 -9.70 -8.56 -7.17
N LEU A 164 -9.79 -9.82 -7.62
CA LEU A 164 -9.78 -10.18 -9.05
C LEU A 164 -10.92 -9.49 -9.83
N ASP A 165 -12.07 -9.27 -9.19
CA ASP A 165 -13.21 -8.56 -9.78
C ASP A 165 -13.08 -7.02 -9.71
N SER A 166 -12.20 -6.49 -8.86
CA SER A 166 -12.10 -5.05 -8.61
C SER A 166 -11.38 -4.27 -9.70
N GLY A 167 -10.45 -4.92 -10.40
CA GLY A 167 -9.52 -4.29 -11.34
C GLY A 167 -8.35 -3.56 -10.67
N MET A 168 -8.27 -3.54 -9.33
CA MET A 168 -7.14 -3.03 -8.56
C MET A 168 -6.09 -4.13 -8.34
N CYS A 169 -4.89 -3.74 -7.94
CA CYS A 169 -3.80 -4.67 -7.66
C CYS A 169 -3.62 -4.92 -6.17
N ALA A 170 -3.28 -6.15 -5.80
CA ALA A 170 -2.96 -6.50 -4.42
C ALA A 170 -1.92 -7.61 -4.31
N LEU A 171 -1.10 -7.52 -3.28
CA LEU A 171 -0.37 -8.65 -2.70
C LEU A 171 -1.16 -9.10 -1.48
N ILE A 172 -1.70 -10.31 -1.50
CA ILE A 172 -2.57 -10.83 -0.44
C ILE A 172 -1.89 -12.02 0.21
N GLY A 173 -1.70 -11.94 1.53
CA GLY A 173 -1.15 -13.01 2.33
C GLY A 173 -2.15 -13.55 3.34
N LYS A 174 -2.27 -14.89 3.42
CA LYS A 174 -2.82 -15.53 4.62
C LYS A 174 -1.83 -15.26 5.75
N MET A 175 -2.30 -14.73 6.87
CA MET A 175 -1.46 -14.57 8.05
C MET A 175 -1.06 -15.94 8.60
N ASN A 176 0.22 -16.19 8.78
CA ASN A 176 0.77 -17.41 9.31
C ASN A 176 1.19 -17.19 10.77
N SER A 177 0.55 -17.94 11.70
CA SER A 177 0.77 -17.82 13.13
C SER A 177 0.41 -19.15 13.80
N ASP A 178 1.41 -19.94 14.23
CA ASP A 178 1.24 -21.26 14.83
C ASP A 178 1.70 -21.35 16.29
N LEU A 179 2.19 -20.24 16.85
CA LEU A 179 2.52 -20.10 18.27
C LEU A 179 1.62 -19.06 18.95
N PRO A 180 1.10 -19.33 20.16
CA PRO A 180 0.22 -18.44 20.89
C PRO A 180 1.03 -17.33 21.60
N ALA A 181 1.49 -16.33 20.88
CA ALA A 181 2.07 -15.14 21.50
C ALA A 181 1.00 -14.06 21.63
N TYR A 182 1.04 -13.27 22.70
CA TYR A 182 0.11 -12.18 23.02
C TYR A 182 -1.39 -12.56 23.04
N GLY A 183 -1.72 -13.87 23.14
CA GLY A 183 -3.11 -14.34 23.11
C GLY A 183 -3.72 -14.41 21.70
N ALA A 184 -2.92 -14.26 20.66
CA ALA A 184 -3.34 -14.49 19.28
C ALA A 184 -3.87 -15.91 19.08
N ALA A 185 -4.85 -16.08 18.19
CA ALA A 185 -5.34 -17.38 17.82
C ALA A 185 -4.31 -18.08 16.93
N ALA A 186 -3.60 -19.07 17.50
CA ALA A 186 -2.69 -19.91 16.74
C ALA A 186 -3.46 -21.00 15.98
N GLU A 187 -3.01 -21.28 14.77
CA GLU A 187 -3.37 -22.49 14.01
C GLU A 187 -2.32 -23.58 14.24
N SER A 188 -2.56 -24.83 13.82
CA SER A 188 -1.47 -25.81 13.86
C SER A 188 -0.50 -25.57 12.71
N THR A 189 0.80 -25.90 12.92
CA THR A 189 1.84 -25.78 11.89
C THR A 189 1.43 -26.50 10.60
N GLU A 190 0.89 -27.71 10.72
CA GLU A 190 0.45 -28.52 9.57
C GLU A 190 -0.73 -27.88 8.83
N ALA A 191 -1.65 -27.24 9.53
CA ALA A 191 -2.76 -26.51 8.91
C ALA A 191 -2.25 -25.27 8.18
N SER A 192 -1.37 -24.49 8.81
CA SER A 192 -0.78 -23.31 8.23
C SER A 192 -0.03 -23.63 6.93
N ILE A 193 0.82 -24.66 6.95
CA ILE A 193 1.58 -25.12 5.78
C ILE A 193 0.62 -25.57 4.66
N ARG A 194 -0.29 -26.50 4.95
CA ARG A 194 -1.24 -27.06 3.97
C ARG A 194 -2.06 -25.96 3.28
N GLU A 195 -2.61 -25.04 4.05
CA GLU A 195 -3.47 -23.99 3.53
C GLU A 195 -2.68 -22.94 2.71
N THR A 196 -1.44 -22.65 3.15
CA THR A 196 -0.51 -21.81 2.39
C THR A 196 -0.16 -22.44 1.04
N GLU A 197 0.13 -23.75 0.98
CA GLU A 197 0.37 -24.48 -0.26
C GLU A 197 -0.83 -24.44 -1.22
N LEU A 198 -2.05 -24.59 -0.68
CA LEU A 198 -3.27 -24.49 -1.48
C LEU A 198 -3.42 -23.09 -2.10
N LEU A 199 -3.20 -22.02 -1.31
CA LEU A 199 -3.27 -20.63 -1.80
C LEU A 199 -2.17 -20.33 -2.82
N ILE A 200 -0.92 -20.77 -2.59
CA ILE A 200 0.17 -20.68 -3.56
C ILE A 200 -0.24 -21.39 -4.87
N SER A 201 -0.69 -22.62 -4.77
CA SER A 201 -1.13 -23.40 -5.95
C SER A 201 -2.24 -22.68 -6.72
N LYS A 202 -3.16 -22.00 -6.04
CA LYS A 202 -4.32 -21.36 -6.66
C LYS A 202 -4.01 -19.97 -7.23
N TYR A 203 -3.18 -19.17 -6.56
CA TYR A 203 -3.06 -17.73 -6.86
C TYR A 203 -1.65 -17.24 -7.20
N ALA A 204 -0.58 -17.94 -6.76
CA ALA A 204 0.77 -17.45 -6.95
C ALA A 204 1.15 -17.31 -8.42
N ASN A 205 1.57 -16.11 -8.81
CA ASN A 205 2.07 -15.75 -10.14
C ASN A 205 1.07 -16.04 -11.31
N LYS A 206 -0.24 -16.08 -11.02
CA LYS A 206 -1.27 -16.37 -12.04
C LYS A 206 -1.97 -15.14 -12.57
N ASN A 207 -1.90 -14.04 -11.85
CA ASN A 207 -2.53 -12.78 -12.24
C ASN A 207 -1.50 -11.64 -12.11
N PRO A 208 -1.40 -10.73 -13.09
CA PRO A 208 -0.42 -9.65 -13.04
C PRO A 208 -0.79 -8.52 -12.05
N CYS A 209 -2.02 -8.51 -11.54
CA CYS A 209 -2.51 -7.50 -10.59
C CYS A 209 -2.68 -8.06 -9.18
N VAL A 210 -3.16 -9.30 -9.04
CA VAL A 210 -3.44 -9.89 -7.73
C VAL A 210 -2.57 -11.12 -7.56
N ASN A 211 -1.65 -11.08 -6.60
CA ASN A 211 -0.69 -12.15 -6.36
C ASN A 211 -0.65 -12.55 -4.90
N TYR A 212 -0.19 -13.77 -4.62
CA TYR A 212 0.03 -14.25 -3.27
C TYR A 212 1.31 -13.66 -2.69
N ALA A 213 1.26 -13.26 -1.41
CA ALA A 213 2.41 -12.95 -0.58
C ALA A 213 2.47 -13.92 0.60
N LEU A 214 3.65 -14.26 1.03
CA LEU A 214 3.86 -15.01 2.27
C LEU A 214 3.82 -14.01 3.43
N SER A 215 3.00 -14.28 4.44
CA SER A 215 2.76 -13.33 5.53
C SER A 215 2.90 -14.01 6.90
N PRO A 216 4.16 -14.41 7.30
CA PRO A 216 4.40 -14.68 8.70
C PRO A 216 4.03 -13.45 9.52
N GLU A 217 3.21 -13.63 10.56
CA GLU A 217 2.78 -12.47 11.36
C GLU A 217 4.00 -11.75 11.92
N PHE A 218 4.82 -12.42 12.71
CA PHE A 218 6.14 -12.00 13.13
C PHE A 218 6.87 -13.18 13.81
N VAL A 219 8.15 -13.09 14.03
CA VAL A 219 8.99 -14.19 14.55
C VAL A 219 8.44 -14.85 15.83
N PRO A 220 7.95 -14.10 16.86
CA PRO A 220 7.42 -14.72 18.08
C PRO A 220 6.20 -15.63 17.90
N THR A 221 5.37 -15.41 16.88
CA THR A 221 4.16 -16.23 16.64
C THR A 221 4.36 -17.35 15.62
N CYS A 222 5.57 -17.50 15.07
CA CYS A 222 5.89 -18.52 14.08
C CYS A 222 6.89 -19.55 14.65
N SER A 223 6.58 -20.85 14.52
CA SER A 223 7.55 -21.90 14.84
C SER A 223 8.70 -21.93 13.84
N ASP A 224 9.83 -22.55 14.23
CA ASP A 224 10.97 -22.73 13.35
C ASP A 224 10.57 -23.47 12.08
N ALA A 225 9.79 -24.55 12.21
CA ALA A 225 9.30 -25.34 11.07
C ALA A 225 8.41 -24.53 10.12
N LEU A 226 7.58 -23.63 10.65
CA LEU A 226 6.75 -22.76 9.82
C LEU A 226 7.60 -21.72 9.10
N MET A 227 8.56 -21.10 9.79
CA MET A 227 9.46 -20.10 9.18
C MET A 227 10.35 -20.73 8.10
N GLU A 228 10.89 -21.94 8.33
CA GLU A 228 11.64 -22.70 7.32
C GLU A 228 10.81 -22.96 6.07
N PHE A 229 9.59 -23.47 6.25
CA PHE A 229 8.67 -23.68 5.14
C PHE A 229 8.39 -22.40 4.34
N LEU A 230 8.09 -21.30 5.03
CA LEU A 230 7.76 -20.01 4.38
C LEU A 230 8.96 -19.45 3.60
N GLY A 231 10.17 -19.53 4.17
CA GLY A 231 11.38 -19.12 3.47
C GLY A 231 11.70 -19.97 2.24
N ASP A 232 11.50 -21.29 2.35
CA ASP A 232 11.65 -22.21 1.20
C ASP A 232 10.62 -21.91 0.10
N ALA A 233 9.37 -21.67 0.48
CA ALA A 233 8.30 -21.30 -0.43
C ALA A 233 8.58 -19.95 -1.12
N ALA A 234 9.10 -18.97 -0.39
CA ALA A 234 9.48 -17.66 -0.94
C ALA A 234 10.54 -17.80 -2.04
N ARG A 235 11.61 -18.54 -1.75
CA ARG A 235 12.69 -18.80 -2.73
C ARG A 235 12.20 -19.62 -3.93
N LYS A 236 11.47 -20.71 -3.67
CA LYS A 236 10.99 -21.63 -4.71
C LYS A 236 10.05 -20.96 -5.69
N HIS A 237 9.13 -20.15 -5.20
CA HIS A 237 8.07 -19.54 -6.01
C HIS A 237 8.33 -18.06 -6.34
N GLN A 238 9.45 -17.49 -5.86
CA GLN A 238 9.79 -16.07 -6.00
C GLN A 238 8.65 -15.16 -5.54
N LEU A 239 8.06 -15.50 -4.38
CA LEU A 239 6.97 -14.77 -3.78
C LEU A 239 7.48 -13.71 -2.80
N PRO A 240 6.82 -12.55 -2.74
CA PRO A 240 7.14 -11.55 -1.73
C PRO A 240 6.82 -12.06 -0.32
N VAL A 241 7.67 -11.69 0.65
CA VAL A 241 7.41 -11.86 2.08
C VAL A 241 7.07 -10.51 2.68
N ILE A 242 5.95 -10.44 3.42
CA ILE A 242 5.51 -9.25 4.15
C ILE A 242 5.32 -9.67 5.60
N THR A 243 6.09 -9.10 6.53
CA THR A 243 6.08 -9.48 7.94
C THR A 243 6.31 -8.28 8.85
N HIS A 244 5.69 -8.30 10.04
CA HIS A 244 6.07 -7.39 11.10
C HIS A 244 7.46 -7.76 11.62
N ALA A 245 8.26 -6.76 11.96
CA ALA A 245 9.61 -6.98 12.45
C ALA A 245 9.98 -5.94 13.50
N ALA A 246 10.54 -6.39 14.62
CA ALA A 246 11.13 -5.54 15.67
C ALA A 246 10.30 -4.28 15.96
N GLU A 247 9.00 -4.46 16.15
CA GLU A 247 8.06 -3.35 16.36
C GLU A 247 8.22 -2.70 17.73
N GLY A 248 8.38 -3.52 18.78
CA GLY A 248 8.56 -3.09 20.14
C GLY A 248 9.70 -3.79 20.87
N THR A 249 9.97 -3.36 22.10
CA THR A 249 11.03 -3.94 22.94
C THR A 249 10.75 -5.41 23.27
N GLU A 250 9.48 -5.72 23.54
CA GLU A 250 9.07 -7.06 23.99
C GLU A 250 9.32 -8.14 22.92
N ASP A 251 8.93 -7.90 21.67
CA ASP A 251 9.15 -8.85 20.58
C ASP A 251 10.63 -9.04 20.26
N VAL A 252 11.44 -7.96 20.32
CA VAL A 252 12.89 -8.05 20.18
C VAL A 252 13.52 -8.90 21.28
N GLU A 253 13.09 -8.72 22.53
CA GLU A 253 13.57 -9.51 23.67
C GLU A 253 13.18 -10.99 23.54
N MET A 254 11.94 -11.29 23.11
CA MET A 254 11.48 -12.66 22.85
C MET A 254 12.37 -13.33 21.78
N VAL A 255 12.67 -12.63 20.70
CA VAL A 255 13.50 -13.14 19.61
C VAL A 255 14.94 -13.36 20.06
N ARG A 256 15.55 -12.41 20.77
CA ARG A 256 16.90 -12.55 21.34
C ARG A 256 17.01 -13.74 22.30
N LYS A 257 15.99 -13.95 23.13
CA LYS A 257 15.93 -15.09 24.06
C LYS A 257 15.81 -16.43 23.34
N ARG A 258 15.02 -16.49 22.25
CA ARG A 258 14.80 -17.71 21.47
C ARG A 258 16.00 -18.04 20.57
N PHE A 259 16.67 -17.03 20.01
CA PHE A 259 17.77 -17.17 19.06
C PHE A 259 19.03 -16.39 19.49
N PRO A 260 19.62 -16.70 20.67
CA PRO A 260 20.74 -15.91 21.21
C PRO A 260 21.99 -15.93 20.30
N GLN A 261 22.13 -16.97 19.47
CA GLN A 261 23.23 -17.11 18.52
C GLN A 261 23.13 -16.21 17.29
N LEU A 262 21.95 -15.70 16.96
CA LEU A 262 21.72 -14.89 15.76
C LEU A 262 21.82 -13.38 16.04
N GLN A 263 21.86 -12.96 17.30
CA GLN A 263 22.13 -11.62 17.81
C GLN A 263 21.07 -10.56 17.48
N THR A 264 20.60 -10.46 16.21
CA THR A 264 19.66 -9.45 15.76
C THR A 264 18.38 -10.09 15.19
N TYR A 265 17.30 -9.30 15.15
CA TYR A 265 16.02 -9.71 14.57
C TYR A 265 16.15 -10.01 13.07
N GLY A 266 16.87 -9.14 12.34
CA GLY A 266 17.14 -9.31 10.91
C GLY A 266 17.94 -10.55 10.58
N ASN A 267 18.90 -10.93 11.44
CA ASN A 267 19.64 -12.18 11.29
C ASN A 267 18.72 -13.41 11.40
N VAL A 268 17.70 -13.37 12.26
CA VAL A 268 16.70 -14.45 12.33
C VAL A 268 15.90 -14.54 11.04
N LEU A 269 15.42 -13.42 10.53
CA LEU A 269 14.67 -13.39 9.26
C LEU A 269 15.52 -13.89 8.08
N LYS A 270 16.80 -13.52 8.03
CA LYS A 270 17.76 -14.03 7.02
C LYS A 270 18.02 -15.52 7.19
N HIS A 271 18.20 -16.01 8.43
CA HIS A 271 18.47 -17.42 8.74
C HIS A 271 17.37 -18.34 8.21
N PHE A 272 16.10 -17.96 8.40
CA PHE A 272 14.97 -18.72 7.88
C PHE A 272 14.66 -18.42 6.40
N GLY A 273 15.42 -17.55 5.74
CA GLY A 273 15.24 -17.20 4.34
C GLY A 273 13.97 -16.39 4.07
N LEU A 274 13.46 -15.69 5.08
CA LEU A 274 12.34 -14.74 4.95
C LEU A 274 12.81 -13.41 4.35
N PHE A 275 14.11 -13.07 4.50
CA PHE A 275 14.78 -11.98 3.80
C PHE A 275 15.89 -12.51 2.91
N GLY A 276 15.96 -12.00 1.68
CA GLY A 276 17.01 -12.31 0.70
C GLY A 276 16.59 -13.28 -0.40
N GLY A 277 16.95 -12.96 -1.65
CA GLY A 277 16.70 -13.78 -2.83
C GLY A 277 15.27 -13.70 -3.41
N HIS A 278 14.39 -12.90 -2.83
CA HIS A 278 13.04 -12.60 -3.27
C HIS A 278 12.60 -11.22 -2.73
N PRO A 279 11.54 -10.60 -3.26
CA PRO A 279 11.02 -9.35 -2.70
C PRO A 279 10.58 -9.52 -1.24
N ALA A 280 10.87 -8.53 -0.39
CA ALA A 280 10.44 -8.57 1.01
C ALA A 280 10.09 -7.16 1.52
N ALA A 281 9.15 -7.10 2.46
CA ALA A 281 8.79 -5.91 3.21
C ALA A 281 8.85 -6.19 4.72
N ALA A 282 9.54 -5.31 5.43
CA ALA A 282 9.61 -5.28 6.87
C ALA A 282 8.68 -4.17 7.39
N VAL A 283 7.61 -4.55 8.07
CA VAL A 283 6.63 -3.60 8.60
C VAL A 283 7.03 -3.18 10.00
N HIS A 284 6.88 -1.90 10.31
CA HIS A 284 7.29 -1.20 11.52
C HIS A 284 8.81 -1.12 11.66
N TYR A 285 9.47 -2.17 12.00
CA TYR A 285 10.92 -2.31 12.27
C TYR A 285 11.50 -1.15 13.10
N ASN A 286 10.73 -0.71 14.11
CA ASN A 286 11.02 0.47 14.92
C ASN A 286 12.32 0.34 15.72
N MET A 287 12.71 -0.91 16.03
CA MET A 287 13.87 -1.24 16.85
C MET A 287 15.10 -1.69 16.02
N ALA A 288 15.11 -1.42 14.69
CA ALA A 288 16.22 -1.82 13.82
C ALA A 288 17.55 -1.18 14.23
N GLU A 289 18.57 -2.02 14.36
CA GLU A 289 19.94 -1.59 14.60
C GLU A 289 20.61 -1.11 13.29
N PRO A 290 21.70 -0.29 13.36
CA PRO A 290 22.35 0.22 12.15
C PRO A 290 22.80 -0.83 11.15
N GLU A 291 23.28 -1.97 11.62
CA GLU A 291 23.71 -3.09 10.77
C GLU A 291 22.53 -3.75 10.04
N GLU A 292 21.37 -3.82 10.69
CA GLU A 292 20.15 -4.36 10.07
C GLU A 292 19.63 -3.44 8.96
N LEU A 293 19.78 -2.13 9.10
CA LEU A 293 19.45 -1.16 8.05
C LEU A 293 20.38 -1.30 6.83
N LEU A 294 21.68 -1.56 7.04
CA LEU A 294 22.61 -1.85 5.94
C LEU A 294 22.22 -3.13 5.22
N ASP A 295 21.91 -4.19 5.95
CA ASP A 295 21.42 -5.45 5.39
C ASP A 295 20.14 -5.26 4.57
N MET A 296 19.17 -4.51 5.10
CA MET A 296 17.93 -4.21 4.37
C MET A 296 18.20 -3.46 3.06
N ALA A 297 19.11 -2.49 3.07
CA ALA A 297 19.49 -1.74 1.88
C ALA A 297 20.16 -2.65 0.83
N GLU A 298 21.09 -3.53 1.26
CA GLU A 298 21.79 -4.46 0.37
C GLU A 298 20.84 -5.52 -0.22
N LEU A 299 19.93 -6.05 0.59
CA LEU A 299 18.96 -7.06 0.18
C LEU A 299 17.76 -6.48 -0.57
N GLY A 300 17.60 -5.14 -0.57
CA GLY A 300 16.46 -4.48 -1.17
C GLY A 300 15.15 -4.70 -0.41
N VAL A 301 15.24 -5.02 0.89
CA VAL A 301 14.04 -5.15 1.76
C VAL A 301 13.39 -3.78 1.94
N ILE A 302 12.11 -3.69 1.66
CA ILE A 302 11.35 -2.44 1.77
C ILE A 302 10.94 -2.22 3.22
N TYR A 303 11.35 -1.10 3.80
CA TYR A 303 10.86 -0.64 5.10
C TYR A 303 9.49 0.01 4.93
N VAL A 304 8.46 -0.55 5.56
CA VAL A 304 7.10 -0.01 5.56
C VAL A 304 6.82 0.64 6.91
N GLN A 305 6.74 1.97 6.91
CA GLN A 305 6.32 2.69 8.11
C GLN A 305 4.81 2.90 8.13
N CYS A 306 4.22 2.68 9.31
CA CYS A 306 2.81 2.90 9.60
C CYS A 306 2.68 4.02 10.65
N PRO A 307 2.74 5.30 10.25
CA PRO A 307 2.86 6.40 11.19
C PRO A 307 1.62 6.57 12.07
N ASN A 308 0.43 6.29 11.53
CA ASN A 308 -0.81 6.39 12.30
C ASN A 308 -0.83 5.32 13.41
N SER A 309 -0.56 4.07 13.07
CA SER A 309 -0.53 2.97 14.03
C SER A 309 0.43 3.26 15.19
N GLY A 310 1.66 3.66 14.87
CA GLY A 310 2.63 4.00 15.91
C GLY A 310 2.17 5.11 16.86
N MET A 311 1.45 6.12 16.34
CA MET A 311 0.93 7.23 17.16
C MET A 311 -0.37 6.86 17.90
N ASP A 312 -1.29 6.17 17.22
CA ASP A 312 -2.60 5.80 17.78
C ASP A 312 -2.44 4.75 18.90
N MET A 313 -1.50 3.80 18.72
CA MET A 313 -1.22 2.76 19.71
C MET A 313 -0.18 3.15 20.75
N GLY A 314 0.52 4.27 20.57
CA GLY A 314 1.53 4.74 21.51
C GLY A 314 2.72 3.76 21.61
N THR A 315 3.25 3.30 20.47
CA THR A 315 4.40 2.40 20.48
C THR A 315 5.60 3.03 21.18
N GLU A 316 6.36 2.23 21.93
CA GLU A 316 7.45 2.70 22.80
C GLU A 316 8.54 3.45 22.01
N LYS A 317 8.80 3.05 20.77
CA LYS A 317 9.81 3.66 19.91
C LYS A 317 9.33 3.65 18.48
N LEU A 318 9.42 4.80 17.83
CA LEU A 318 9.13 4.92 16.41
C LEU A 318 10.43 5.01 15.62
N MET A 319 10.52 4.23 14.54
CA MET A 319 11.64 4.34 13.61
C MET A 319 11.70 5.75 13.03
N ILE A 320 12.90 6.31 13.04
CA ILE A 320 13.16 7.55 12.34
C ILE A 320 13.32 7.23 10.84
N MET A 321 12.29 7.50 10.05
CA MET A 321 12.29 7.23 8.61
C MET A 321 13.51 7.83 7.90
N ARG A 322 13.91 9.03 8.31
CA ARG A 322 15.12 9.68 7.81
C ARG A 322 16.39 8.83 8.03
N LYS A 323 16.49 8.13 9.17
CA LYS A 323 17.60 7.23 9.44
C LYS A 323 17.64 6.10 8.41
N ALA A 324 16.51 5.41 8.18
CA ALA A 324 16.42 4.35 7.17
C ALA A 324 16.81 4.85 5.77
N MET A 325 16.29 6.03 5.36
CA MET A 325 16.64 6.66 4.08
C MET A 325 18.14 6.96 3.95
N ASN A 326 18.77 7.44 5.02
CA ASN A 326 20.21 7.75 5.03
C ASN A 326 21.09 6.49 4.89
N TYR A 327 20.59 5.32 5.32
CA TYR A 327 21.23 4.03 5.07
C TYR A 327 20.92 3.45 3.69
N GLY A 328 20.11 4.14 2.86
CA GLY A 328 19.75 3.70 1.52
C GLY A 328 18.64 2.65 1.49
N VAL A 329 17.93 2.45 2.60
CA VAL A 329 16.81 1.49 2.67
C VAL A 329 15.66 1.99 1.81
N PRO A 330 15.09 1.16 0.91
CA PRO A 330 13.87 1.51 0.21
C PRO A 330 12.71 1.67 1.20
N CYS A 331 12.02 2.82 1.16
CA CYS A 331 10.97 3.14 2.12
C CYS A 331 9.60 3.25 1.46
N ALA A 332 8.56 2.82 2.17
CA ALA A 332 7.16 2.94 1.82
C ALA A 332 6.32 3.37 3.04
N LEU A 333 5.07 3.77 2.79
CA LEU A 333 4.06 4.01 3.82
C LEU A 333 3.00 2.92 3.81
N GLY A 334 2.51 2.54 4.99
CA GLY A 334 1.36 1.69 5.21
C GLY A 334 0.34 2.35 6.13
N SER A 335 -0.93 1.99 5.99
CA SER A 335 -2.01 2.48 6.86
C SER A 335 -2.10 1.69 8.16
N ASP A 336 -1.80 0.41 8.07
CA ASP A 336 -1.90 -0.55 9.19
C ASP A 336 -3.26 -0.49 9.90
N ILE A 337 -4.36 -0.53 9.14
CA ILE A 337 -5.68 -0.66 9.77
C ILE A 337 -5.78 -2.05 10.43
N ALA A 338 -6.19 -2.15 11.73
CA ALA A 338 -6.72 -1.05 12.53
C ALA A 338 -5.80 -0.61 13.69
N GLY A 339 -4.50 -0.87 13.63
CA GLY A 339 -3.57 -0.15 14.50
C GLY A 339 -3.61 1.35 14.14
N GLY A 340 -3.65 1.68 12.85
CA GLY A 340 -3.94 3.03 12.37
C GLY A 340 -5.45 3.27 12.13
N HIS A 341 -5.91 4.49 12.35
CA HIS A 341 -7.33 4.86 12.29
C HIS A 341 -7.89 5.04 10.86
N THR A 342 -7.07 5.06 9.84
CA THR A 342 -7.50 5.36 8.46
C THR A 342 -6.55 4.80 7.40
N CYS A 343 -7.12 4.32 6.28
CA CYS A 343 -6.36 4.01 5.07
C CYS A 343 -6.27 5.20 4.08
N ASN A 344 -6.74 6.39 4.44
CA ASN A 344 -6.58 7.58 3.61
C ASN A 344 -5.10 7.98 3.50
N MET A 345 -4.45 7.68 2.36
CA MET A 345 -3.01 7.93 2.16
C MET A 345 -2.64 9.41 2.27
N PHE A 346 -3.53 10.35 1.98
CA PHE A 346 -3.25 11.76 2.29
C PHE A 346 -3.04 11.98 3.79
N ARG A 347 -3.87 11.36 4.64
CA ARG A 347 -3.72 11.45 6.10
C ARG A 347 -2.47 10.73 6.57
N VAL A 348 -2.18 9.55 6.03
CA VAL A 348 -0.95 8.78 6.35
C VAL A 348 0.31 9.61 6.03
N MET A 349 0.35 10.27 4.86
CA MET A 349 1.47 11.15 4.49
C MET A 349 1.62 12.34 5.45
N VAL A 350 0.52 12.99 5.82
CA VAL A 350 0.54 14.11 6.79
C VAL A 350 1.04 13.64 8.14
N SER A 351 0.57 12.49 8.62
CA SER A 351 1.03 11.87 9.88
C SER A 351 2.52 11.56 9.85
N ALA A 352 3.05 11.01 8.74
CA ALA A 352 4.49 10.76 8.59
C ALA A 352 5.30 12.06 8.68
N MET A 353 4.84 13.15 8.05
CA MET A 353 5.51 14.45 8.11
C MET A 353 5.46 15.05 9.53
N GLN A 354 4.30 14.99 10.20
CA GLN A 354 4.13 15.50 11.56
C GLN A 354 5.00 14.74 12.55
N LEU A 355 4.96 13.40 12.48
CA LEU A 355 5.80 12.54 13.30
C LEU A 355 7.28 12.85 13.11
N SER A 356 7.73 12.96 11.86
CA SER A 356 9.13 13.24 11.55
C SER A 356 9.57 14.64 12.05
N ARG A 357 8.68 15.64 12.04
CA ARG A 357 8.96 16.96 12.61
C ARG A 357 9.12 16.93 14.12
N ILE A 358 8.27 16.17 14.81
CA ILE A 358 8.39 15.99 16.27
C ILE A 358 9.69 15.26 16.58
N THR A 359 10.00 14.19 15.87
CA THR A 359 11.22 13.40 16.08
C THR A 359 12.48 14.24 15.85
N ALA A 360 12.50 15.11 14.85
CA ALA A 360 13.62 16.01 14.54
C ALA A 360 13.90 17.05 15.64
N LEU A 361 13.02 17.24 16.62
CA LEU A 361 13.29 18.08 17.79
C LEU A 361 14.21 17.39 18.82
N TYR A 362 14.27 16.07 18.79
CA TYR A 362 14.97 15.26 19.79
C TYR A 362 16.12 14.43 19.19
N GLU A 363 16.14 14.27 17.87
CA GLU A 363 17.12 13.48 17.15
C GLU A 363 17.82 14.31 16.06
N PRO A 364 19.10 14.05 15.76
CA PRO A 364 19.90 14.85 14.83
C PRO A 364 19.61 14.55 13.36
N PHE A 365 18.33 14.45 13.00
CA PHE A 365 17.88 14.14 11.65
C PHE A 365 16.94 15.22 11.11
N GLU A 366 17.05 15.49 9.80
CA GLU A 366 16.09 16.37 9.12
C GLU A 366 14.69 15.74 9.04
N SER A 367 13.65 16.56 9.19
CA SER A 367 12.27 16.14 8.98
C SER A 367 12.02 15.77 7.51
N LEU A 368 11.00 14.93 7.29
CA LEU A 368 10.57 14.55 5.94
C LEU A 368 9.99 15.73 5.17
N LYS A 369 10.22 15.74 3.85
CA LYS A 369 9.66 16.69 2.89
C LYS A 369 8.40 16.11 2.22
N THR A 370 7.58 16.99 1.66
CA THR A 370 6.34 16.60 0.94
C THR A 370 6.63 15.60 -0.20
N ALA A 371 7.69 15.84 -0.99
CA ALA A 371 8.06 14.92 -2.08
C ALA A 371 8.44 13.52 -1.58
N GLU A 372 9.11 13.44 -0.42
CA GLU A 372 9.57 12.17 0.13
C GLU A 372 8.39 11.30 0.60
N VAL A 373 7.42 11.88 1.32
CA VAL A 373 6.24 11.12 1.77
C VAL A 373 5.34 10.75 0.58
N PHE A 374 5.25 11.60 -0.43
CA PHE A 374 4.52 11.29 -1.65
C PHE A 374 5.20 10.16 -2.44
N TYR A 375 6.53 10.18 -2.56
CA TYR A 375 7.29 9.08 -3.13
C TYR A 375 7.01 7.75 -2.41
N MET A 376 7.03 7.75 -1.07
CA MET A 376 6.78 6.55 -0.27
C MET A 376 5.35 6.01 -0.45
N ALA A 377 4.36 6.90 -0.60
CA ALA A 377 2.97 6.54 -0.84
C ALA A 377 2.65 6.13 -2.29
N THR A 378 3.61 6.31 -3.22
CA THR A 378 3.46 6.01 -4.65
C THR A 378 4.57 5.07 -5.13
N LYS A 379 5.66 5.58 -5.70
CA LYS A 379 6.76 4.79 -6.27
C LYS A 379 7.48 3.93 -5.23
N GLY A 380 7.66 4.42 -4.02
CA GLY A 380 8.31 3.69 -2.92
C GLY A 380 7.57 2.40 -2.59
N GLY A 381 6.28 2.49 -2.29
CA GLY A 381 5.40 1.34 -2.08
C GLY A 381 5.18 0.53 -3.36
N GLY A 382 5.14 1.21 -4.49
CA GLY A 382 5.01 0.61 -5.82
C GLY A 382 6.10 -0.41 -6.16
N LYS A 383 7.29 -0.31 -5.56
CA LYS A 383 8.38 -1.30 -5.74
C LYS A 383 7.97 -2.72 -5.40
N LEU A 384 7.02 -2.92 -4.49
CA LEU A 384 6.43 -4.23 -4.20
C LEU A 384 5.69 -4.84 -5.40
N PHE A 385 5.22 -4.01 -6.32
CA PHE A 385 4.38 -4.37 -7.46
C PHE A 385 5.10 -4.22 -8.82
N GLY A 386 6.37 -3.85 -8.81
CA GLY A 386 7.20 -3.66 -10.00
C GLY A 386 7.23 -2.21 -10.48
N LYS A 387 7.04 -1.99 -11.80
CA LYS A 387 7.07 -0.64 -12.40
C LYS A 387 5.72 0.07 -12.25
N THR A 388 5.42 0.58 -11.06
CA THR A 388 4.19 1.30 -10.73
C THR A 388 4.47 2.50 -9.80
N GLY A 389 3.51 3.38 -9.62
CA GLY A 389 3.62 4.56 -8.74
C GLY A 389 4.46 5.71 -9.29
N SER A 390 4.73 5.73 -10.60
CA SER A 390 5.44 6.80 -11.32
C SER A 390 4.93 6.92 -12.75
N PHE A 391 5.17 8.07 -13.40
CA PHE A 391 4.86 8.28 -14.82
C PHE A 391 6.09 8.24 -15.73
N GLU A 392 7.17 7.64 -15.28
CA GLU A 392 8.34 7.36 -16.10
C GLU A 392 7.98 6.40 -17.25
N THR A 393 8.65 6.55 -18.37
CA THR A 393 8.46 5.67 -19.54
C THR A 393 8.61 4.19 -19.14
N GLY A 394 7.62 3.37 -19.54
CA GLY A 394 7.55 1.94 -19.26
C GLY A 394 6.98 1.59 -17.88
N TYR A 395 6.62 2.56 -17.03
CA TYR A 395 5.80 2.34 -15.83
C TYR A 395 4.33 2.15 -16.23
N PHE A 396 3.58 1.43 -15.44
CA PHE A 396 2.12 1.36 -15.64
C PHE A 396 1.46 2.70 -15.31
N PHE A 397 0.47 3.07 -16.12
CA PHE A 397 -0.36 4.22 -15.86
C PHE A 397 -1.39 3.89 -14.76
N ASP A 398 -0.92 4.01 -13.53
CA ASP A 398 -1.73 3.95 -12.31
C ASP A 398 -1.88 5.38 -11.85
N ALA A 399 -3.09 5.95 -11.99
CA ALA A 399 -3.25 7.39 -11.89
C ALA A 399 -4.52 7.81 -11.15
N LEU A 400 -4.44 8.95 -10.49
CA LEU A 400 -5.57 9.68 -9.92
C LEU A 400 -5.68 11.04 -10.62
N VAL A 401 -6.90 11.42 -10.96
CA VAL A 401 -7.24 12.76 -11.43
C VAL A 401 -7.87 13.52 -10.27
N LEU A 402 -7.28 14.65 -9.90
CA LEU A 402 -7.65 15.44 -8.73
C LEU A 402 -8.28 16.76 -9.15
N ASP A 403 -9.43 17.08 -8.58
CA ASP A 403 -10.08 18.38 -8.64
C ASP A 403 -9.93 19.09 -7.29
N ASP A 404 -9.17 20.17 -7.26
CA ASP A 404 -8.92 20.96 -6.05
C ASP A 404 -9.83 22.19 -5.91
N GLY A 405 -10.78 22.38 -6.82
CA GLY A 405 -11.70 23.53 -6.82
C GLY A 405 -12.54 23.64 -5.54
N MET A 406 -12.75 22.53 -4.84
CA MET A 406 -13.48 22.52 -3.56
C MET A 406 -12.59 22.70 -2.32
N ILE A 407 -11.27 22.61 -2.46
CA ILE A 407 -10.34 22.60 -1.32
C ILE A 407 -10.06 24.02 -0.83
N SER A 408 -9.88 24.96 -1.73
CA SER A 408 -9.58 26.34 -1.37
C SER A 408 -10.11 27.33 -2.40
N PRO A 409 -10.80 28.40 -1.97
CA PRO A 409 -11.19 29.49 -2.84
C PRO A 409 -10.01 30.40 -3.21
N PHE A 410 -8.85 30.23 -2.57
CA PHE A 410 -7.68 31.05 -2.81
C PHE A 410 -6.86 30.48 -3.96
N LYS A 411 -6.54 31.34 -4.93
CA LYS A 411 -5.66 30.95 -6.04
C LYS A 411 -4.29 30.56 -5.50
N ALA A 412 -3.78 29.41 -5.92
CA ALA A 412 -2.39 29.04 -5.74
C ALA A 412 -1.51 29.70 -6.83
N GLU A 413 -0.26 29.99 -6.51
CA GLU A 413 0.69 30.60 -7.44
C GLU A 413 1.36 29.56 -8.36
N SER A 414 1.43 28.30 -7.90
CA SER A 414 2.06 27.20 -8.62
C SER A 414 1.31 25.88 -8.46
N LEU A 415 1.56 24.93 -9.36
CA LEU A 415 1.05 23.54 -9.22
C LEU A 415 1.57 22.86 -7.96
N ARG A 416 2.78 23.18 -7.52
CA ARG A 416 3.33 22.66 -6.26
C ARG A 416 2.48 23.10 -5.06
N GLU A 417 2.12 24.38 -4.99
CA GLU A 417 1.26 24.89 -3.92
C GLU A 417 -0.14 24.28 -3.96
N ARG A 418 -0.72 24.09 -5.15
CA ARG A 418 -1.99 23.38 -5.32
C ARG A 418 -1.89 21.97 -4.72
N PHE A 419 -0.85 21.22 -5.08
CA PHE A 419 -0.65 19.86 -4.59
C PHE A 419 -0.39 19.81 -3.08
N GLU A 420 0.41 20.72 -2.53
CA GLU A 420 0.66 20.82 -1.09
C GLU A 420 -0.65 21.08 -0.32
N ARG A 421 -1.53 21.94 -0.82
CA ARG A 421 -2.87 22.16 -0.24
C ARG A 421 -3.73 20.88 -0.34
N ILE A 422 -3.74 20.22 -1.49
CA ILE A 422 -4.43 18.93 -1.67
C ILE A 422 -3.94 17.94 -0.63
N LEU A 423 -2.64 17.76 -0.46
CA LEU A 423 -2.08 16.78 0.45
C LEU A 423 -2.59 16.97 1.90
N TYR A 424 -2.68 18.21 2.37
CA TYR A 424 -3.12 18.52 3.74
C TYR A 424 -4.64 18.57 3.91
N ALA A 425 -5.38 19.00 2.92
CA ALA A 425 -6.80 19.33 3.03
C ALA A 425 -7.74 18.42 2.24
N ALA A 426 -7.19 17.47 1.45
CA ALA A 426 -8.00 16.67 0.55
C ALA A 426 -9.08 15.86 1.29
N ASP A 427 -10.30 15.98 0.80
CA ASP A 427 -11.35 15.00 0.95
C ASP A 427 -11.27 14.00 -0.23
N PRO A 428 -11.58 12.72 -0.05
CA PRO A 428 -11.61 11.74 -1.14
C PRO A 428 -12.49 12.13 -2.33
N ALA A 429 -13.44 13.04 -2.13
CA ALA A 429 -14.26 13.58 -3.20
C ALA A 429 -13.47 14.37 -4.26
N CYS A 430 -12.28 14.88 -3.91
CA CYS A 430 -11.39 15.52 -4.88
C CYS A 430 -10.82 14.55 -5.93
N ILE A 431 -10.85 13.24 -5.66
CA ILE A 431 -10.39 12.23 -6.63
C ILE A 431 -11.54 11.94 -7.60
N THR A 432 -11.50 12.53 -8.78
CA THR A 432 -12.58 12.43 -9.78
C THR A 432 -12.48 11.15 -10.61
N LEU A 433 -11.26 10.72 -10.97
CA LEU A 433 -11.02 9.49 -11.72
C LEU A 433 -9.86 8.69 -11.11
N ARG A 434 -9.88 7.37 -11.36
CA ARG A 434 -8.88 6.41 -10.90
C ARG A 434 -8.53 5.47 -12.04
N PHE A 435 -7.23 5.23 -12.24
CA PHE A 435 -6.71 4.31 -13.25
C PHE A 435 -5.78 3.30 -12.59
N CYS A 436 -5.84 2.06 -13.03
CA CYS A 436 -4.93 0.99 -12.66
C CYS A 436 -4.50 0.25 -13.93
N LYS A 437 -3.21 0.17 -14.17
CA LYS A 437 -2.60 -0.41 -15.38
C LYS A 437 -3.26 0.09 -16.68
N GLY A 438 -3.42 1.41 -16.79
CA GLY A 438 -4.01 2.06 -17.96
C GLY A 438 -5.55 1.99 -18.03
N LYS A 439 -6.20 1.22 -17.16
CA LYS A 439 -7.66 1.04 -17.18
C LYS A 439 -8.35 1.89 -16.12
N ARG A 440 -9.42 2.58 -16.52
CA ARG A 440 -10.26 3.32 -15.58
C ARG A 440 -10.96 2.36 -14.63
N ILE A 441 -10.80 2.57 -13.32
CA ILE A 441 -11.44 1.79 -12.26
C ILE A 441 -12.70 2.52 -11.82
N ARG A 442 -13.84 1.86 -11.99
CA ARG A 442 -15.15 2.36 -11.52
C ARG A 442 -15.38 1.93 -10.08
N ALA A 443 -16.27 2.65 -9.38
CA ALA A 443 -16.67 2.24 -8.04
C ALA A 443 -17.14 0.79 -8.03
N PRO A 444 -16.65 -0.04 -7.10
CA PRO A 444 -17.12 -1.41 -6.95
C PRO A 444 -18.63 -1.43 -6.73
N LYS A 445 -19.34 -2.37 -7.36
CA LYS A 445 -20.79 -2.45 -7.25
C LYS A 445 -21.20 -2.79 -5.82
N ASN A 446 -21.95 -1.92 -5.19
CA ASN A 446 -22.58 -2.22 -3.90
C ASN A 446 -23.78 -3.17 -4.13
N ARG A 447 -23.57 -4.49 -4.02
CA ARG A 447 -24.61 -5.50 -4.22
C ARG A 447 -25.66 -5.55 -3.08
N TYR A 448 -25.53 -4.69 -2.06
CA TYR A 448 -26.43 -4.66 -0.89
C TYR A 448 -27.33 -3.43 -0.78
N THR A 449 -27.26 -2.47 -1.70
CA THR A 449 -28.37 -1.53 -1.84
C THR A 449 -29.53 -2.30 -2.51
N LYS A 450 -30.37 -2.93 -1.70
CA LYS A 450 -31.74 -3.24 -2.16
C LYS A 450 -32.35 -1.90 -2.57
N ASN A 451 -32.78 -1.81 -3.84
CA ASN A 451 -33.65 -0.75 -4.35
C ASN A 451 -34.85 -0.54 -3.44
#